data_7ac26dc895825b16ce20100a32e18025
#
_entry.id   7ac26dc895825b16ce20100a32e18025
#
_cell.length_a   1.000
_cell.length_b   1.000
_cell.length_c   1.000
_cell.angle_alpha   90.00
_cell.angle_beta   90.00
_cell.angle_gamma   90.00
#
_symmetry.space_group_name_H-M   'P 1'
#
loop_
_entity.id
_entity.type
_entity.pdbx_description
1 polymer ?
#
loop_
_entity_poly.entity_id
_entity_poly.type
_entity_poly.pdbx_seq_one_letter_code
_entity_poly.pdbx_strand_id
1 'polypeptide(L)'
;AKNGPMLRVLAIVLLVHFGESFRNAVSLFFIRDIVGVPTIGAAYFFYFIAGFAAIPFWLWLGRKIGKHRAFMCTLITVAAVSGANLFLENGDYSVFFLLFIVKGFCFGGLQFLPIAMLADVVDVDSARSGSQRAGTYFAFLGFSEKIAIAFGTGVSLNIVGLLGFDPSGGVAASTDVGVWALRLVYCLGPIVFYGLALKLIWNYPLTPARHKRLQERLARRTERLAATRAHSSGAGQSSARPAEAASPWPS
;
A
#
# COMPACT_ATOMS: atom_id res chain seq x y z
N ALA A 1 -17.19 -16.32 1.70
CA ALA A 1 -17.30 -15.59 2.97
C ALA A 1 -16.77 -14.17 2.75
N LYS A 2 -17.57 -13.15 3.05
CA LYS A 2 -17.19 -11.74 2.89
C LYS A 2 -16.12 -11.39 3.95
N ASN A 3 -14.86 -11.36 3.55
CA ASN A 3 -13.77 -10.91 4.43
C ASN A 3 -13.73 -9.37 4.44
N GLY A 4 -14.54 -8.76 5.33
CA GLY A 4 -14.67 -7.30 5.45
C GLY A 4 -13.34 -6.56 5.65
N PRO A 5 -12.43 -7.00 6.53
CA PRO A 5 -11.11 -6.40 6.69
C PRO A 5 -10.27 -6.38 5.42
N MET A 6 -10.32 -7.47 4.64
CA MET A 6 -9.60 -7.57 3.37
C MET A 6 -10.13 -6.58 2.33
N LEU A 7 -11.46 -6.54 2.10
CA LEU A 7 -12.06 -5.61 1.14
C LEU A 7 -11.72 -4.16 1.50
N ARG A 8 -11.66 -3.85 2.80
CA ARG A 8 -11.29 -2.51 3.26
C ARG A 8 -9.83 -2.17 2.95
N VAL A 9 -8.88 -3.11 3.18
CA VAL A 9 -7.47 -2.89 2.82
C VAL A 9 -7.32 -2.71 1.31
N LEU A 10 -7.97 -3.56 0.50
CA LEU A 10 -7.95 -3.44 -0.96
C LEU A 10 -8.53 -2.09 -1.43
N ALA A 11 -9.64 -1.64 -0.84
CA ALA A 11 -10.23 -0.34 -1.17
C ALA A 11 -9.29 0.83 -0.79
N ILE A 12 -8.63 0.76 0.36
CA ILE A 12 -7.64 1.76 0.77
C ILE A 12 -6.48 1.81 -0.23
N VAL A 13 -5.94 0.65 -0.58
CA VAL A 13 -4.84 0.54 -1.54
C VAL A 13 -5.26 1.07 -2.92
N LEU A 14 -6.44 0.69 -3.41
CA LEU A 14 -6.99 1.18 -4.67
C LEU A 14 -7.09 2.72 -4.69
N LEU A 15 -7.64 3.33 -3.64
CA LEU A 15 -7.76 4.78 -3.52
C LEU A 15 -6.40 5.47 -3.52
N VAL A 16 -5.44 4.95 -2.76
CA VAL A 16 -4.11 5.53 -2.67
C VAL A 16 -3.37 5.44 -4.00
N HIS A 17 -3.38 4.27 -4.65
CA HIS A 17 -2.77 4.11 -5.97
C HIS A 17 -3.46 4.95 -7.04
N PHE A 18 -4.78 5.11 -6.95
CA PHE A 18 -5.52 5.99 -7.85
C PHE A 18 -5.07 7.45 -7.68
N GLY A 19 -4.99 7.95 -6.45
CA GLY A 19 -4.51 9.30 -6.16
C GLY A 19 -3.07 9.53 -6.60
N GLU A 20 -2.17 8.56 -6.36
CA GLU A 20 -0.78 8.64 -6.82
C GLU A 20 -0.69 8.65 -8.35
N SER A 21 -1.42 7.78 -9.04
CA SER A 21 -1.41 7.69 -10.50
C SER A 21 -2.03 8.92 -11.15
N PHE A 22 -3.12 9.42 -10.55
CA PHE A 22 -3.80 10.64 -10.97
C PHE A 22 -2.84 11.83 -10.98
N ARG A 23 -2.02 11.98 -9.94
CA ARG A 23 -1.01 13.03 -9.84
C ARG A 23 0.22 12.76 -10.72
N ASN A 24 0.72 11.52 -10.71
CA ASN A 24 1.96 11.18 -11.41
C ASN A 24 1.84 11.37 -12.92
N ALA A 25 0.66 11.15 -13.51
CA ALA A 25 0.40 11.36 -14.93
C ALA A 25 0.65 12.80 -15.39
N VAL A 26 0.36 13.77 -14.55
CA VAL A 26 0.52 15.21 -14.86
C VAL A 26 1.76 15.83 -14.19
N SER A 27 2.50 15.03 -13.43
CA SER A 27 3.64 15.48 -12.63
C SER A 27 4.74 16.13 -13.47
N LEU A 28 5.06 15.55 -14.64
CA LEU A 28 6.09 16.08 -15.52
C LEU A 28 5.74 17.48 -16.01
N PHE A 29 4.48 17.67 -16.41
CA PHE A 29 4.00 18.98 -16.89
C PHE A 29 4.00 20.02 -15.76
N PHE A 30 3.55 19.63 -14.55
CA PHE A 30 3.59 20.53 -13.40
C PHE A 30 5.01 20.99 -13.07
N ILE A 31 5.97 20.06 -13.03
CA ILE A 31 7.38 20.35 -12.68
C ILE A 31 8.04 21.22 -13.76
N ARG A 32 7.80 20.90 -15.05
CA ARG A 32 8.41 21.62 -16.19
C ARG A 32 7.76 22.98 -16.41
N ASP A 33 6.42 23.01 -16.45
CA ASP A 33 5.69 24.15 -17.00
C ASP A 33 5.19 25.12 -15.93
N ILE A 34 4.91 24.64 -14.71
CA ILE A 34 4.46 25.50 -13.60
C ILE A 34 5.65 25.95 -12.75
N VAL A 35 6.47 25.03 -12.28
CA VAL A 35 7.61 25.35 -11.40
C VAL A 35 8.83 25.77 -12.23
N GLY A 36 9.00 25.21 -13.44
CA GLY A 36 10.10 25.53 -14.34
C GLY A 36 11.43 24.86 -13.97
N VAL A 37 11.41 23.71 -13.30
CA VAL A 37 12.64 23.03 -12.85
C VAL A 37 13.50 22.59 -14.05
N PRO A 38 14.75 23.05 -14.14
CA PRO A 38 15.60 22.75 -15.30
C PRO A 38 16.11 21.30 -15.33
N THR A 39 16.29 20.67 -14.16
CA THR A 39 16.88 19.34 -14.02
C THR A 39 15.91 18.35 -13.36
N ILE A 40 14.84 17.99 -14.09
CA ILE A 40 13.78 17.12 -13.59
C ILE A 40 14.33 15.74 -13.17
N GLY A 41 15.29 15.19 -13.94
CA GLY A 41 15.92 13.91 -13.62
C GLY A 41 16.59 13.90 -12.24
N ALA A 42 17.28 14.98 -11.87
CA ALA A 42 17.89 15.11 -10.54
C ALA A 42 16.84 15.14 -9.43
N ALA A 43 15.73 15.86 -9.63
CA ALA A 43 14.63 15.89 -8.67
C ALA A 43 14.07 14.48 -8.40
N TYR A 44 13.80 13.70 -9.44
CA TYR A 44 13.34 12.31 -9.30
C TYR A 44 14.41 11.40 -8.68
N PHE A 45 15.68 11.60 -8.99
CA PHE A 45 16.76 10.83 -8.38
C PHE A 45 16.77 10.99 -6.84
N PHE A 46 16.75 12.23 -6.35
CA PHE A 46 16.69 12.48 -4.90
C PHE A 46 15.37 12.04 -4.27
N TYR A 47 14.25 12.15 -4.99
CA TYR A 47 12.96 11.62 -4.57
C TYR A 47 13.03 10.11 -4.28
N PHE A 48 13.59 9.32 -5.19
CA PHE A 48 13.70 7.88 -5.02
C PHE A 48 14.73 7.50 -3.95
N ILE A 49 15.87 8.19 -3.87
CA ILE A 49 16.85 7.98 -2.79
C ILE A 49 16.19 8.22 -1.43
N ALA A 50 15.49 9.33 -1.26
CA ALA A 50 14.76 9.62 -0.04
C ALA A 50 13.72 8.54 0.29
N GLY A 51 13.02 8.02 -0.72
CA GLY A 51 12.04 6.95 -0.57
C GLY A 51 12.64 5.64 -0.10
N PHE A 52 13.74 5.22 -0.68
CA PHE A 52 14.44 3.98 -0.26
C PHE A 52 15.08 4.14 1.12
N ALA A 53 15.72 5.27 1.39
CA ALA A 53 16.31 5.56 2.70
C ALA A 53 15.26 5.62 3.83
N ALA A 54 14.02 5.99 3.49
CA ALA A 54 12.92 6.08 4.45
C ALA A 54 12.28 4.73 4.82
N ILE A 55 12.52 3.65 4.06
CA ILE A 55 11.90 2.33 4.32
C ILE A 55 12.13 1.85 5.75
N PRO A 56 13.37 1.81 6.29
CA PRO A 56 13.60 1.36 7.66
C PRO A 56 12.90 2.23 8.70
N PHE A 57 12.80 3.55 8.46
CA PHE A 57 12.06 4.46 9.33
C PHE A 57 10.57 4.11 9.38
N TRP A 58 9.91 3.92 8.22
CA TRP A 58 8.49 3.59 8.16
C TRP A 58 8.18 2.21 8.75
N LEU A 59 9.06 1.22 8.56
CA LEU A 59 8.93 -0.09 9.17
C LEU A 59 9.10 -0.02 10.70
N TRP A 60 10.07 0.77 11.18
CA TRP A 60 10.26 1.01 12.61
C TRP A 60 9.04 1.73 13.21
N LEU A 61 8.57 2.80 12.58
CA LEU A 61 7.39 3.54 13.02
C LEU A 61 6.15 2.65 13.05
N GLY A 62 5.96 1.84 12.00
CA GLY A 62 4.88 0.87 11.91
C GLY A 62 4.88 -0.17 13.03
N ARG A 63 6.08 -0.58 13.50
CA ARG A 63 6.21 -1.46 14.69
C ARG A 63 5.89 -0.72 15.99
N LYS A 64 6.28 0.54 16.12
CA LYS A 64 6.13 1.34 17.35
C LYS A 64 4.69 1.81 17.60
N ILE A 65 4.04 2.37 16.59
CA ILE A 65 2.69 2.97 16.73
C ILE A 65 1.58 2.16 16.05
N GLY A 66 1.96 1.10 15.33
CA GLY A 66 1.07 0.27 14.52
C GLY A 66 1.03 0.71 13.04
N LYS A 67 1.03 -0.29 12.14
CA LYS A 67 1.12 -0.08 10.68
C LYS A 67 0.03 0.88 10.14
N HIS A 68 -1.21 0.76 10.64
CA HIS A 68 -2.33 1.62 10.23
C HIS A 68 -2.10 3.09 10.63
N ARG A 69 -1.57 3.36 11.84
CA ARG A 69 -1.28 4.73 12.29
C ARG A 69 -0.09 5.33 11.52
N ALA A 70 0.97 4.54 11.33
CA ALA A 70 2.10 4.96 10.50
C ALA A 70 1.65 5.31 9.08
N PHE A 71 0.76 4.51 8.50
CA PHE A 71 0.21 4.77 7.18
C PHE A 71 -0.67 6.03 7.14
N MET A 72 -1.48 6.27 8.18
CA MET A 72 -2.22 7.53 8.32
C MET A 72 -1.28 8.75 8.36
N CYS A 73 -0.19 8.68 9.14
CA CYS A 73 0.83 9.74 9.17
C CYS A 73 1.40 9.99 7.76
N THR A 74 1.73 8.93 7.02
CA THR A 74 2.21 9.04 5.63
C THR A 74 1.19 9.77 4.75
N LEU A 75 -0.08 9.37 4.78
CA LEU A 75 -1.14 9.97 3.97
C LEU A 75 -1.36 11.44 4.31
N ILE A 76 -1.38 11.79 5.59
CA ILE A 76 -1.52 13.18 6.05
C ILE A 76 -0.35 14.03 5.56
N THR A 77 0.88 13.53 5.70
CA THR A 77 2.09 14.26 5.26
C THR A 77 2.06 14.48 3.75
N VAL A 78 1.73 13.44 2.96
CA VAL A 78 1.67 13.58 1.49
C VAL A 78 0.53 14.49 1.06
N ALA A 79 -0.61 14.46 1.73
CA ALA A 79 -1.72 15.37 1.48
C ALA A 79 -1.32 16.84 1.77
N ALA A 80 -0.63 17.09 2.89
CA ALA A 80 -0.12 18.41 3.23
C ALA A 80 0.90 18.93 2.20
N VAL A 81 1.86 18.07 1.80
CA VAL A 81 2.83 18.39 0.74
C VAL A 81 2.13 18.67 -0.59
N SER A 82 1.12 17.88 -0.95
CA SER A 82 0.34 18.10 -2.16
C SER A 82 -0.39 19.43 -2.14
N GLY A 83 -0.99 19.81 -1.00
CA GLY A 83 -1.62 21.11 -0.81
C GLY A 83 -0.62 22.27 -0.86
N ALA A 84 0.56 22.11 -0.27
CA ALA A 84 1.61 23.13 -0.30
C ALA A 84 2.11 23.43 -1.73
N ASN A 85 2.14 22.42 -2.62
CA ASN A 85 2.51 22.62 -4.02
C ASN A 85 1.55 23.56 -4.79
N LEU A 86 0.33 23.80 -4.28
CA LEU A 86 -0.62 24.71 -4.92
C LEU A 86 -0.11 26.17 -4.93
N PHE A 87 0.70 26.54 -3.96
CA PHE A 87 1.23 27.88 -3.76
C PHE A 87 2.56 28.12 -4.48
N LEU A 88 3.10 27.11 -5.17
CA LEU A 88 4.35 27.24 -5.90
C LEU A 88 4.16 28.01 -7.22
N GLU A 89 5.12 28.88 -7.49
CA GLU A 89 5.23 29.64 -8.72
C GLU A 89 6.49 29.27 -9.51
N ASN A 90 6.62 29.83 -10.70
CA ASN A 90 7.79 29.63 -11.53
C ASN A 90 9.02 30.25 -10.83
N GLY A 91 10.08 29.46 -10.65
CA GLY A 91 11.29 29.87 -9.94
C GLY A 91 11.40 29.37 -8.50
N ASP A 92 10.34 28.83 -7.90
CA ASP A 92 10.34 28.29 -6.53
C ASP A 92 11.03 26.91 -6.40
N TYR A 93 12.19 26.77 -7.07
CA TYR A 93 12.89 25.49 -7.18
C TYR A 93 13.27 24.90 -5.82
N SER A 94 13.77 25.74 -4.91
CA SER A 94 14.22 25.27 -3.60
C SER A 94 13.08 24.72 -2.74
N VAL A 95 11.94 25.42 -2.73
CA VAL A 95 10.75 25.00 -1.98
C VAL A 95 10.16 23.74 -2.59
N PHE A 96 10.05 23.72 -3.94
CA PHE A 96 9.60 22.52 -4.65
C PHE A 96 10.49 21.32 -4.35
N PHE A 97 11.82 21.49 -4.40
CA PHE A 97 12.77 20.40 -4.16
C PHE A 97 12.65 19.83 -2.74
N LEU A 98 12.50 20.72 -1.73
CA LEU A 98 12.26 20.31 -0.35
C LEU A 98 10.96 19.50 -0.22
N LEU A 99 9.85 20.00 -0.76
CA LEU A 99 8.56 19.32 -0.75
C LEU A 99 8.63 17.98 -1.49
N PHE A 100 9.36 17.93 -2.58
CA PHE A 100 9.52 16.73 -3.40
C PHE A 100 10.35 15.65 -2.70
N ILE A 101 11.40 16.03 -1.95
CA ILE A 101 12.16 15.12 -1.08
C ILE A 101 11.28 14.59 0.06
N VAL A 102 10.53 15.46 0.74
CA VAL A 102 9.60 15.03 1.81
C VAL A 102 8.57 14.06 1.26
N LYS A 103 8.05 14.31 0.04
CA LYS A 103 7.17 13.37 -0.62
C LYS A 103 7.88 12.06 -0.96
N GLY A 104 9.11 12.11 -1.44
CA GLY A 104 9.95 10.93 -1.67
C GLY A 104 10.11 10.10 -0.40
N PHE A 105 10.40 10.76 0.72
CA PHE A 105 10.47 10.09 2.03
C PHE A 105 9.17 9.35 2.36
N CYS A 106 8.02 9.94 2.08
CA CYS A 106 6.71 9.31 2.28
C CYS A 106 6.43 8.19 1.28
N PHE A 107 7.06 8.18 0.10
CA PHE A 107 6.90 7.13 -0.91
C PHE A 107 7.20 5.73 -0.35
N GLY A 108 8.27 5.59 0.46
CA GLY A 108 8.56 4.35 1.17
C GLY A 108 7.40 3.87 2.04
N GLY A 109 6.76 4.78 2.79
CA GLY A 109 5.58 4.46 3.60
C GLY A 109 4.37 4.07 2.76
N LEU A 110 4.11 4.79 1.65
CA LEU A 110 2.99 4.51 0.74
C LEU A 110 3.10 3.13 0.08
N GLN A 111 4.30 2.69 -0.25
CA GLN A 111 4.53 1.42 -0.95
C GLN A 111 4.55 0.22 0.01
N PHE A 112 5.24 0.32 1.14
CA PHE A 112 5.50 -0.86 1.97
C PHE A 112 4.48 -1.09 3.08
N LEU A 113 3.88 -0.03 3.66
CA LEU A 113 2.92 -0.20 4.77
C LEU A 113 1.62 -0.91 4.34
N PRO A 114 1.00 -0.62 3.17
CA PRO A 114 -0.18 -1.35 2.72
C PRO A 114 0.08 -2.83 2.48
N ILE A 115 1.23 -3.18 1.90
CA ILE A 115 1.64 -4.57 1.68
C ILE A 115 1.78 -5.29 3.03
N ALA A 116 2.42 -4.64 4.01
CA ALA A 116 2.57 -5.17 5.35
C ALA A 116 1.22 -5.31 6.10
N MET A 117 0.26 -4.42 5.85
CA MET A 117 -1.11 -4.54 6.38
C MET A 117 -1.89 -5.68 5.72
N LEU A 118 -1.72 -5.87 4.41
CA LEU A 118 -2.35 -6.98 3.69
C LEU A 118 -1.80 -8.32 4.16
N ALA A 119 -0.48 -8.43 4.36
CA ALA A 119 0.14 -9.65 4.90
C ALA A 119 -0.49 -10.04 6.26
N ASP A 120 -0.68 -9.08 7.18
CA ASP A 120 -1.35 -9.34 8.46
C ASP A 120 -2.78 -9.88 8.28
N VAL A 121 -3.53 -9.38 7.30
CA VAL A 121 -4.90 -9.86 6.98
C VAL A 121 -4.86 -11.28 6.41
N VAL A 122 -3.90 -11.56 5.54
CA VAL A 122 -3.69 -12.90 4.93
C VAL A 122 -3.35 -13.92 6.00
N ASP A 123 -2.45 -13.60 6.93
CA ASP A 123 -2.07 -14.49 8.03
C ASP A 123 -3.28 -14.84 8.91
N VAL A 124 -4.10 -13.84 9.22
CA VAL A 124 -5.35 -14.02 10.00
C VAL A 124 -6.35 -14.90 9.24
N ASP A 125 -6.51 -14.70 7.94
CA ASP A 125 -7.44 -15.47 7.12
C ASP A 125 -6.98 -16.92 6.97
N SER A 126 -5.70 -17.14 6.69
CA SER A 126 -5.10 -18.47 6.57
C SER A 126 -5.25 -19.28 7.88
N ALA A 127 -5.04 -18.61 8.99
CA ALA A 127 -5.19 -19.24 10.30
C ALA A 127 -6.65 -19.56 10.67
N ARG A 128 -7.62 -18.80 10.15
CA ARG A 128 -9.05 -19.06 10.37
C ARG A 128 -9.61 -20.13 9.43
N SER A 129 -9.23 -20.08 8.15
CA SER A 129 -9.79 -20.94 7.10
C SER A 129 -9.03 -22.26 6.94
N GLY A 130 -7.77 -22.34 7.45
CA GLY A 130 -6.88 -23.47 7.21
C GLY A 130 -6.39 -23.57 5.75
N SER A 131 -6.71 -22.59 4.90
CA SER A 131 -6.36 -22.57 3.48
C SER A 131 -5.37 -21.44 3.17
N GLN A 132 -4.31 -21.76 2.43
CA GLN A 132 -3.29 -20.80 1.99
C GLN A 132 -3.79 -20.05 0.73
N ARG A 133 -4.47 -18.92 0.92
CA ARG A 133 -4.98 -18.08 -0.18
C ARG A 133 -4.14 -16.83 -0.42
N ALA A 134 -2.93 -16.78 0.12
CA ALA A 134 -2.04 -15.62 0.02
C ALA A 134 -1.85 -15.15 -1.42
N GLY A 135 -1.57 -16.08 -2.35
CA GLY A 135 -1.41 -15.77 -3.77
C GLY A 135 -2.61 -15.05 -4.38
N THR A 136 -3.82 -15.46 -4.03
CA THR A 136 -5.06 -14.80 -4.52
C THR A 136 -5.15 -13.36 -4.01
N TYR A 137 -4.80 -13.10 -2.75
CA TYR A 137 -4.88 -11.76 -2.16
C TYR A 137 -3.85 -10.80 -2.77
N PHE A 138 -2.62 -11.26 -2.98
CA PHE A 138 -1.59 -10.46 -3.64
C PHE A 138 -1.88 -10.27 -5.14
N ALA A 139 -2.51 -11.24 -5.82
CA ALA A 139 -2.98 -11.08 -7.18
C ALA A 139 -4.06 -9.99 -7.29
N PHE A 140 -5.03 -9.96 -6.36
CA PHE A 140 -6.03 -8.89 -6.29
C PHE A 140 -5.41 -7.53 -5.99
N LEU A 141 -4.39 -7.46 -5.12
CA LEU A 141 -3.65 -6.24 -4.85
C LEU A 141 -3.00 -5.71 -6.14
N GLY A 142 -2.22 -6.54 -6.83
CA GLY A 142 -1.56 -6.16 -8.09
C GLY A 142 -2.55 -5.80 -9.20
N PHE A 143 -3.69 -6.48 -9.30
CA PHE A 143 -4.74 -6.15 -10.24
C PHE A 143 -5.38 -4.79 -9.93
N SER A 144 -5.69 -4.52 -8.65
CA SER A 144 -6.22 -3.24 -8.20
C SER A 144 -5.25 -2.08 -8.49
N GLU A 145 -3.95 -2.30 -8.30
CA GLU A 145 -2.90 -1.34 -8.63
C GLU A 145 -2.89 -1.01 -10.13
N LYS A 146 -2.94 -2.02 -11.01
CA LYS A 146 -2.97 -1.82 -12.47
C LYS A 146 -4.21 -1.05 -12.92
N ILE A 147 -5.37 -1.37 -12.37
CA ILE A 147 -6.61 -0.63 -12.62
C ILE A 147 -6.45 0.83 -12.17
N ALA A 148 -5.94 1.06 -10.95
CA ALA A 148 -5.75 2.40 -10.44
C ALA A 148 -4.80 3.24 -11.31
N ILE A 149 -3.71 2.63 -11.80
CA ILE A 149 -2.77 3.29 -12.71
C ILE A 149 -3.46 3.64 -14.03
N ALA A 150 -4.15 2.70 -14.66
CA ALA A 150 -4.78 2.93 -15.95
C ALA A 150 -5.86 4.02 -15.87
N PHE A 151 -6.80 3.89 -14.94
CA PHE A 151 -7.88 4.86 -14.78
C PHE A 151 -7.39 6.20 -14.23
N GLY A 152 -6.50 6.20 -13.23
CA GLY A 152 -5.95 7.42 -12.65
C GLY A 152 -5.23 8.26 -13.69
N THR A 153 -4.36 7.63 -14.48
CA THR A 153 -3.64 8.29 -15.58
C THR A 153 -4.60 8.76 -16.66
N GLY A 154 -5.49 7.90 -17.15
CA GLY A 154 -6.44 8.25 -18.20
C GLY A 154 -7.34 9.40 -17.81
N VAL A 155 -7.93 9.35 -16.61
CA VAL A 155 -8.86 10.40 -16.15
C VAL A 155 -8.14 11.73 -15.95
N SER A 156 -6.95 11.75 -15.32
CA SER A 156 -6.22 12.99 -15.05
C SER A 156 -5.77 13.70 -16.32
N LEU A 157 -5.20 12.96 -17.28
CA LEU A 157 -4.75 13.55 -18.55
C LEU A 157 -5.93 14.06 -19.38
N ASN A 158 -7.04 13.32 -19.43
CA ASN A 158 -8.23 13.78 -20.14
C ASN A 158 -8.84 15.04 -19.51
N ILE A 159 -8.92 15.12 -18.18
CA ILE A 159 -9.41 16.34 -17.50
C ILE A 159 -8.56 17.54 -17.89
N VAL A 160 -7.24 17.43 -17.79
CA VAL A 160 -6.32 18.53 -18.06
C VAL A 160 -6.35 18.93 -19.56
N GLY A 161 -6.37 17.94 -20.46
CA GLY A 161 -6.46 18.20 -21.91
C GLY A 161 -7.78 18.81 -22.32
N LEU A 162 -8.93 18.31 -21.84
CA LEU A 162 -10.26 18.86 -22.15
C LEU A 162 -10.46 20.29 -21.64
N LEU A 163 -9.76 20.66 -20.57
CA LEU A 163 -9.80 22.02 -20.02
C LEU A 163 -8.81 22.98 -20.69
N GLY A 164 -8.09 22.52 -21.73
CA GLY A 164 -7.30 23.36 -22.61
C GLY A 164 -5.82 23.50 -22.24
N PHE A 165 -5.25 22.53 -21.51
CA PHE A 165 -3.80 22.45 -21.35
C PHE A 165 -3.18 21.77 -22.56
N ASP A 166 -2.21 22.43 -23.19
CA ASP A 166 -1.41 21.87 -24.31
C ASP A 166 -0.08 21.29 -23.80
N PRO A 167 0.08 19.94 -23.77
CA PRO A 167 1.32 19.31 -23.35
C PRO A 167 2.54 19.65 -24.20
N SER A 168 2.33 20.04 -25.49
CA SER A 168 3.39 20.31 -26.46
C SER A 168 3.96 21.70 -26.29
N GLY A 169 3.08 22.70 -26.12
CA GLY A 169 3.45 24.09 -26.01
C GLY A 169 3.56 24.62 -24.58
N GLY A 170 3.20 23.80 -23.59
CA GLY A 170 3.25 24.16 -22.16
C GLY A 170 2.29 25.32 -21.81
N VAL A 171 2.64 26.11 -20.78
CA VAL A 171 1.81 27.22 -20.30
C VAL A 171 1.53 28.25 -21.40
N ALA A 172 2.51 28.54 -22.26
CA ALA A 172 2.38 29.57 -23.30
C ALA A 172 1.32 29.24 -24.38
N ALA A 173 1.07 27.96 -24.63
CA ALA A 173 0.09 27.50 -25.61
C ALA A 173 -1.24 27.06 -24.97
N SER A 174 -1.30 27.05 -23.64
CA SER A 174 -2.47 26.57 -22.86
C SER A 174 -3.40 27.73 -22.51
N THR A 175 -4.67 27.40 -22.29
CA THR A 175 -5.62 28.37 -21.74
C THR A 175 -5.37 28.55 -20.23
N ASP A 176 -5.76 29.68 -19.65
CA ASP A 176 -5.68 29.91 -18.20
C ASP A 176 -6.41 28.83 -17.41
N VAL A 177 -7.58 28.37 -17.91
CA VAL A 177 -8.34 27.27 -17.33
C VAL A 177 -7.55 25.96 -17.36
N GLY A 178 -6.83 25.68 -18.45
CA GLY A 178 -5.98 24.50 -18.59
C GLY A 178 -4.81 24.50 -17.61
N VAL A 179 -4.17 25.64 -17.42
CA VAL A 179 -3.07 25.83 -16.45
C VAL A 179 -3.59 25.63 -15.03
N TRP A 180 -4.75 26.21 -14.68
CA TRP A 180 -5.37 25.97 -13.37
C TRP A 180 -5.82 24.52 -13.18
N ALA A 181 -6.34 23.89 -14.23
CA ALA A 181 -6.69 22.47 -14.19
C ALA A 181 -5.48 21.59 -13.88
N LEU A 182 -4.33 21.86 -14.53
CA LEU A 182 -3.08 21.16 -14.22
C LEU A 182 -2.69 21.31 -12.76
N ARG A 183 -2.73 22.55 -12.21
CA ARG A 183 -2.43 22.81 -10.79
C ARG A 183 -3.38 22.05 -9.86
N LEU A 184 -4.68 22.12 -10.11
CA LEU A 184 -5.70 21.48 -9.27
C LEU A 184 -5.61 19.95 -9.33
N VAL A 185 -5.43 19.38 -10.51
CA VAL A 185 -5.28 17.94 -10.71
C VAL A 185 -4.03 17.42 -9.98
N TYR A 186 -2.90 18.11 -10.11
CA TYR A 186 -1.66 17.73 -9.46
C TYR A 186 -1.72 17.87 -7.94
N CYS A 187 -2.26 18.96 -7.41
CA CYS A 187 -2.23 19.31 -6.01
C CYS A 187 -3.43 18.74 -5.22
N LEU A 188 -4.66 18.96 -5.70
CA LEU A 188 -5.88 18.61 -4.97
C LEU A 188 -6.41 17.22 -5.31
N GLY A 189 -6.18 16.74 -6.54
CA GLY A 189 -6.64 15.41 -6.96
C GLY A 189 -6.25 14.32 -5.95
N PRO A 190 -4.97 14.16 -5.61
CA PRO A 190 -4.53 13.15 -4.63
C PRO A 190 -5.15 13.33 -3.24
N ILE A 191 -5.36 14.58 -2.80
CA ILE A 191 -5.90 14.88 -1.46
C ILE A 191 -7.29 14.27 -1.27
N VAL A 192 -8.13 14.32 -2.31
CA VAL A 192 -9.48 13.72 -2.29
C VAL A 192 -9.38 12.21 -2.02
N PHE A 193 -8.53 11.52 -2.76
CA PHE A 193 -8.36 10.06 -2.62
C PHE A 193 -7.70 9.68 -1.29
N TYR A 194 -6.71 10.46 -0.83
CA TYR A 194 -6.10 10.23 0.49
C TYR A 194 -7.07 10.51 1.63
N GLY A 195 -7.92 11.52 1.50
CA GLY A 195 -8.98 11.80 2.47
C GLY A 195 -9.99 10.65 2.59
N LEU A 196 -10.42 10.08 1.45
CA LEU A 196 -11.28 8.90 1.43
C LEU A 196 -10.57 7.67 2.04
N ALA A 197 -9.29 7.46 1.72
CA ALA A 197 -8.50 6.39 2.30
C ALA A 197 -8.34 6.57 3.82
N LEU A 198 -8.07 7.78 4.30
CA LEU A 198 -7.99 8.11 5.73
C LEU A 198 -9.30 7.79 6.46
N LYS A 199 -10.45 8.13 5.88
CA LYS A 199 -11.78 7.80 6.43
C LYS A 199 -11.97 6.28 6.59
N LEU A 200 -11.50 5.50 5.61
CA LEU A 200 -11.56 4.03 5.68
C LEU A 200 -10.59 3.45 6.71
N ILE A 201 -9.40 4.04 6.86
CA ILE A 201 -8.40 3.59 7.83
C ILE A 201 -8.82 3.94 9.26
N TRP A 202 -9.42 5.10 9.49
CA TRP A 202 -9.84 5.55 10.82
C TRP A 202 -10.70 4.51 11.54
N ASN A 203 -11.58 3.85 10.81
CA ASN A 203 -12.45 2.78 11.31
C ASN A 203 -11.85 1.37 11.14
N TYR A 204 -10.50 1.24 11.02
CA TYR A 204 -9.87 -0.05 10.77
C TYR A 204 -9.92 -0.95 12.01
N PRO A 205 -10.50 -2.17 11.92
CA PRO A 205 -10.82 -2.99 13.09
C PRO A 205 -9.64 -3.77 13.67
N LEU A 206 -8.51 -3.87 12.95
CA LEU A 206 -7.33 -4.63 13.39
C LEU A 206 -6.33 -3.70 14.09
N THR A 207 -6.55 -3.46 15.37
CA THR A 207 -5.55 -2.80 16.22
C THR A 207 -4.40 -3.77 16.55
N PRO A 208 -3.17 -3.29 16.82
CA PRO A 208 -2.03 -4.14 17.19
C PRO A 208 -2.34 -5.08 18.35
N ALA A 209 -3.12 -4.64 19.31
CA ALA A 209 -3.54 -5.46 20.46
C ALA A 209 -4.49 -6.61 20.05
N ARG A 210 -5.40 -6.37 19.10
CA ARG A 210 -6.27 -7.43 18.56
C ARG A 210 -5.48 -8.43 17.71
N HIS A 211 -4.55 -7.95 16.89
CA HIS A 211 -3.68 -8.80 16.08
C HIS A 211 -2.84 -9.72 16.97
N LYS A 212 -2.18 -9.18 18.00
CA LYS A 212 -1.40 -9.98 18.96
C LYS A 212 -2.24 -11.05 19.67
N ARG A 213 -3.41 -10.68 20.20
CA ARG A 213 -4.34 -11.65 20.84
C ARG A 213 -4.80 -12.74 19.87
N LEU A 214 -4.95 -12.42 18.60
CA LEU A 214 -5.36 -13.37 17.59
C LEU A 214 -4.22 -14.33 17.25
N GLN A 215 -3.00 -13.84 17.09
CA GLN A 215 -1.81 -14.67 16.90
C GLN A 215 -1.59 -15.62 18.07
N GLU A 216 -1.71 -15.15 19.32
CA GLU A 216 -1.59 -16.00 20.52
C GLU A 216 -2.66 -17.11 20.56
N ARG A 217 -3.91 -16.80 20.20
CA ARG A 217 -4.98 -17.80 20.10
C ARG A 217 -4.71 -18.84 19.01
N LEU A 218 -4.14 -18.42 17.89
CA LEU A 218 -3.80 -19.29 16.77
C LEU A 218 -2.62 -20.19 17.11
N ALA A 219 -1.57 -19.69 17.75
CA ALA A 219 -0.44 -20.47 18.25
C ALA A 219 -0.92 -21.59 19.19
N ARG A 220 -1.74 -21.23 20.19
CA ARG A 220 -2.33 -22.23 21.12
C ARG A 220 -3.21 -23.27 20.42
N ARG A 221 -3.92 -22.90 19.35
CA ARG A 221 -4.73 -23.85 18.56
C ARG A 221 -3.85 -24.81 17.77
N THR A 222 -2.78 -24.32 17.16
CA THR A 222 -1.81 -25.14 16.42
C THR A 222 -1.10 -26.13 17.35
N GLU A 223 -0.68 -25.70 18.53
CA GLU A 223 -0.10 -26.54 19.56
C GLU A 223 -1.07 -27.65 20.01
N ARG A 224 -2.34 -27.31 20.25
CA ARG A 224 -3.37 -28.32 20.62
C ARG A 224 -3.59 -29.33 19.50
N LEU A 225 -3.65 -28.90 18.24
CA LEU A 225 -3.80 -29.81 17.11
C LEU A 225 -2.58 -30.70 16.90
N ALA A 226 -1.37 -30.18 17.11
CA ALA A 226 -0.15 -30.96 17.07
C ALA A 226 -0.11 -32.03 18.20
N ALA A 227 -0.49 -31.64 19.41
CA ALA A 227 -0.60 -32.57 20.55
C ALA A 227 -1.63 -33.68 20.31
N THR A 228 -2.79 -33.33 19.73
CA THR A 228 -3.84 -34.31 19.39
C THR A 228 -3.37 -35.30 18.31
N ARG A 229 -2.65 -34.82 17.30
CA ARG A 229 -2.05 -35.66 16.24
C ARG A 229 -0.96 -36.59 16.81
N ALA A 230 -0.12 -36.10 17.71
CA ALA A 230 0.91 -36.90 18.36
C ALA A 230 0.28 -38.04 19.22
N HIS A 231 -0.80 -37.74 19.94
CA HIS A 231 -1.56 -38.74 20.69
C HIS A 231 -2.21 -39.78 19.79
N SER A 232 -2.80 -39.38 18.67
CA SER A 232 -3.46 -40.32 17.73
C SER A 232 -2.45 -41.23 17.00
N SER A 233 -1.25 -40.69 16.65
CA SER A 233 -0.20 -41.51 16.06
C SER A 233 0.48 -42.46 17.03
N GLY A 234 0.62 -42.07 18.29
CA GLY A 234 1.14 -42.94 19.37
C GLY A 234 0.20 -44.09 19.72
N ALA A 235 -1.12 -43.83 19.70
CA ALA A 235 -2.15 -44.88 19.97
C ALA A 235 -2.23 -45.93 18.86
N GLY A 236 -1.95 -45.53 17.58
CA GLY A 236 -1.93 -46.45 16.43
C GLY A 236 -0.72 -47.39 16.41
N GLN A 237 0.41 -47.01 16.99
CA GLN A 237 1.59 -47.86 17.08
C GLN A 237 1.56 -48.86 18.25
N SER A 238 0.76 -48.59 19.29
CA SER A 238 0.60 -49.51 20.43
C SER A 238 -0.28 -50.72 20.12
N SER A 239 -1.10 -50.69 19.06
CA SER A 239 -1.99 -51.80 18.68
C SER A 239 -1.37 -52.78 17.69
N ALA A 240 -0.18 -52.50 17.16
CA ALA A 240 0.56 -53.40 16.28
C ALA A 240 1.63 -54.17 17.07
N ARG A 241 1.22 -55.02 18.04
CA ARG A 241 2.11 -56.09 18.52
C ARG A 241 2.24 -57.13 17.41
N PRO A 242 3.46 -57.53 17.04
CA PRO A 242 3.67 -58.63 16.11
C PRO A 242 3.12 -59.90 16.77
N ALA A 243 2.25 -60.60 16.09
CA ALA A 243 1.91 -61.99 16.42
C ALA A 243 3.18 -62.83 16.33
N GLU A 244 3.61 -63.34 17.44
CA GLU A 244 4.74 -64.26 17.58
C GLU A 244 4.50 -65.47 16.69
N ALA A 245 5.37 -65.59 15.69
CA ALA A 245 5.33 -66.69 14.73
C ALA A 245 5.65 -67.99 15.45
N ALA A 246 4.62 -68.78 15.74
CA ALA A 246 4.78 -70.19 16.07
C ALA A 246 5.34 -70.95 14.87
N SER A 247 6.53 -71.52 14.98
CA SER A 247 7.11 -72.43 13.99
C SER A 247 6.48 -73.83 14.16
N PRO A 248 5.99 -74.48 13.15
CA PRO A 248 5.61 -75.87 13.15
C PRO A 248 6.54 -76.65 12.22
N TRP A 249 7.61 -77.27 12.78
CA TRP A 249 8.19 -78.49 12.14
C TRP A 249 8.84 -79.36 13.22
N PRO A 250 8.36 -80.58 13.44
CA PRO A 250 9.12 -81.63 14.16
C PRO A 250 9.86 -82.53 13.12
N SER A 251 11.05 -82.93 13.50
CA SER A 251 11.92 -84.05 13.01
C SER A 251 11.98 -84.35 11.53
#